data_21320b6dd83ed009ada0f5c90c22fc90
#
_entry.id   21320b6dd83ed009ada0f5c90c22fc90
#
_cell.length_a   1.000
_cell.length_b   1.000
_cell.length_c   1.000
_cell.angle_alpha   90.00
_cell.angle_beta   90.00
_cell.angle_gamma   90.00
#
_symmetry.space_group_name_H-M   'P 1'
#
loop_
_entity.id
_entity.type
_entity.pdbx_description
1 polymer ?
#
loop_
_entity_poly.entity_id
_entity_poly.type
_entity_poly.pdbx_seq_one_letter_code
_entity_poly.pdbx_strand_id
1 'polypeptide(L)'
;MNSQIFREYDIRGLVDTELTDEVVGHLGRGLATMVKRAGGASVVVGRDARLSGQRFRDAFVAGVLQTGLNVYDVGIVPTPVVYHAANSLPVDGLAVITGSHNPPPYNGFKMGVGKTTFYGETIQALRRLIEQRDFESGRPGVVIPYDAVTPYLHFVASTVKRGPRKLKVVVDGGNGVGGITALPMLAALGYQVVPLFCEPDGRFPNHHADPTIAKNLEQLIARVRAEKADLGIAFDGDADRIGVVDEQGDIIWGDRLMIILSRAVLKDVPGASIVGEVKCSFTLYDDIQAHGGKPVMWKTGHSLIKAKMKELHAMLAGEMSGHIFYAHRFFGFDDAPYAGARLLEILSMQEAPLSSLLADVPVTFSTPELRVDTPEEKKFAVVKRCTELLRAKGLTLVEIDGVRVTWPDGWGLIRASNTTPLLVVRYEAQSQARLGEIQALIEGTIAQAKREIG
;
A
#
# COMPACT_ATOMS: atom_id res chain seq x y z
N MET A 1 -0.35 -28.30 -0.50
CA MET A 1 -0.30 -26.85 -0.18
C MET A 1 -1.50 -26.15 -0.80
N ASN A 2 -2.18 -25.25 -0.07
CA ASN A 2 -3.31 -24.51 -0.62
C ASN A 2 -2.80 -23.48 -1.65
N SER A 3 -3.21 -23.61 -2.92
CA SER A 3 -2.80 -22.68 -3.98
C SER A 3 -3.38 -21.26 -3.80
N GLN A 4 -4.44 -21.10 -3.05
CA GLN A 4 -5.12 -19.83 -2.83
C GLN A 4 -4.33 -18.84 -1.97
N ILE A 5 -3.28 -19.29 -1.26
CA ILE A 5 -2.40 -18.38 -0.53
C ILE A 5 -1.51 -17.53 -1.46
N PHE A 6 -1.27 -17.99 -2.70
CA PHE A 6 -0.48 -17.28 -3.71
C PHE A 6 -1.36 -16.28 -4.45
N ARG A 7 -1.50 -15.08 -3.85
CA ARG A 7 -2.32 -13.99 -4.38
C ARG A 7 -1.60 -13.24 -5.51
N GLU A 8 -2.27 -12.21 -6.04
CA GLU A 8 -1.70 -11.42 -7.15
C GLU A 8 -0.46 -10.62 -6.75
N TYR A 9 -0.37 -10.14 -5.50
CA TYR A 9 0.67 -9.21 -5.06
C TYR A 9 1.54 -9.71 -3.90
N ASP A 10 1.09 -10.73 -3.21
CA ASP A 10 1.74 -11.30 -2.02
C ASP A 10 1.30 -12.75 -1.75
N ILE A 11 1.91 -13.36 -0.75
CA ILE A 11 1.43 -14.60 -0.16
C ILE A 11 0.63 -14.24 1.08
N ARG A 12 -0.59 -14.81 1.23
CA ARG A 12 -1.43 -14.52 2.37
C ARG A 12 -2.34 -15.69 2.73
N GLY A 13 -2.43 -16.01 4.03
CA GLY A 13 -3.26 -17.12 4.49
C GLY A 13 -3.50 -17.11 6.00
N LEU A 14 -4.37 -18.00 6.42
CA LEU A 14 -4.64 -18.26 7.83
C LEU A 14 -3.48 -19.00 8.47
N VAL A 15 -3.07 -18.52 9.64
CA VAL A 15 -2.03 -19.16 10.47
C VAL A 15 -2.50 -20.55 10.90
N ASP A 16 -1.59 -21.52 10.94
CA ASP A 16 -1.76 -22.93 11.30
C ASP A 16 -2.60 -23.80 10.36
N THR A 17 -3.46 -23.22 9.56
CA THR A 17 -4.30 -23.96 8.61
C THR A 17 -3.80 -23.90 7.17
N GLU A 18 -3.42 -22.72 6.72
CA GLU A 18 -2.93 -22.47 5.35
C GLU A 18 -1.43 -22.18 5.33
N LEU A 19 -0.95 -21.41 6.32
CA LEU A 19 0.46 -21.13 6.56
C LEU A 19 0.95 -21.94 7.76
N THR A 20 1.38 -23.17 7.50
CA THR A 20 2.08 -24.02 8.48
C THR A 20 3.59 -23.74 8.43
N ASP A 21 4.33 -24.14 9.47
CA ASP A 21 5.80 -23.98 9.49
C ASP A 21 6.49 -24.69 8.31
N GLU A 22 5.95 -25.84 7.86
CA GLU A 22 6.44 -26.51 6.65
C GLU A 22 6.24 -25.65 5.40
N VAL A 23 5.05 -25.09 5.20
CA VAL A 23 4.75 -24.21 4.05
C VAL A 23 5.66 -22.99 4.09
N VAL A 24 5.81 -22.37 5.26
CA VAL A 24 6.66 -21.20 5.47
C VAL A 24 8.14 -21.51 5.19
N GLY A 25 8.63 -22.67 5.64
CA GLY A 25 9.98 -23.14 5.30
C GLY A 25 10.19 -23.34 3.79
N HIS A 26 9.19 -23.89 3.10
CA HIS A 26 9.21 -24.01 1.65
C HIS A 26 9.18 -22.66 0.93
N LEU A 27 8.44 -21.66 1.44
CA LEU A 27 8.47 -20.29 0.91
C LEU A 27 9.87 -19.67 1.02
N GLY A 28 10.53 -19.83 2.19
CA GLY A 28 11.90 -19.36 2.38
C GLY A 28 12.89 -20.05 1.42
N ARG A 29 12.79 -21.37 1.28
CA ARG A 29 13.63 -22.14 0.37
C ARG A 29 13.37 -21.80 -1.10
N GLY A 30 12.10 -21.55 -1.45
CA GLY A 30 11.71 -21.15 -2.80
C GLY A 30 12.25 -19.78 -3.18
N LEU A 31 12.08 -18.76 -2.32
CA LEU A 31 12.67 -17.42 -2.53
C LEU A 31 14.18 -17.54 -2.71
N ALA A 32 14.85 -18.22 -1.79
CA ALA A 32 16.31 -18.34 -1.83
C ALA A 32 16.80 -19.08 -3.08
N THR A 33 16.04 -20.07 -3.57
CA THR A 33 16.33 -20.73 -4.86
C THR A 33 16.25 -19.74 -6.03
N MET A 34 15.21 -18.90 -6.07
CA MET A 34 15.06 -17.88 -7.12
C MET A 34 16.19 -16.85 -7.05
N VAL A 35 16.56 -16.40 -5.85
CA VAL A 35 17.68 -15.47 -5.64
C VAL A 35 19.00 -16.09 -6.10
N LYS A 36 19.27 -17.35 -5.72
CA LYS A 36 20.49 -18.07 -6.10
C LYS A 36 20.59 -18.26 -7.61
N ARG A 37 19.51 -18.64 -8.28
CA ARG A 37 19.45 -18.77 -9.75
C ARG A 37 19.65 -17.44 -10.47
N ALA A 38 19.33 -16.32 -9.81
CA ALA A 38 19.65 -14.97 -10.29
C ALA A 38 21.10 -14.54 -9.99
N GLY A 39 21.93 -15.41 -9.40
CA GLY A 39 23.32 -15.14 -9.04
C GLY A 39 23.51 -14.49 -7.68
N GLY A 40 22.47 -14.42 -6.87
CA GLY A 40 22.51 -13.79 -5.54
C GLY A 40 22.99 -14.73 -4.44
N ALA A 41 23.43 -14.15 -3.32
CA ALA A 41 24.02 -14.84 -2.17
C ALA A 41 23.39 -14.48 -0.82
N SER A 42 22.50 -13.48 -0.76
CA SER A 42 21.93 -13.01 0.49
C SER A 42 20.54 -12.40 0.33
N VAL A 43 19.76 -12.46 1.41
CA VAL A 43 18.43 -11.83 1.50
C VAL A 43 18.30 -11.02 2.79
N VAL A 44 17.51 -9.95 2.77
CA VAL A 44 17.08 -9.24 3.98
C VAL A 44 15.69 -9.73 4.38
N VAL A 45 15.48 -9.99 5.68
CA VAL A 45 14.22 -10.49 6.24
C VAL A 45 13.81 -9.62 7.42
N GLY A 46 12.59 -9.10 7.38
CA GLY A 46 11.95 -8.40 8.49
C GLY A 46 10.52 -8.87 8.72
N ARG A 47 9.89 -8.44 9.79
CA ARG A 47 8.51 -8.83 10.15
C ARG A 47 7.74 -7.73 10.85
N ASP A 48 6.41 -7.82 10.78
CA ASP A 48 5.51 -6.98 11.57
C ASP A 48 5.35 -7.50 13.02
N ALA A 49 4.40 -6.92 13.76
CA ALA A 49 4.15 -7.23 15.18
C ALA A 49 3.33 -8.51 15.43
N ARG A 50 2.86 -9.21 14.39
CA ARG A 50 1.96 -10.37 14.54
C ARG A 50 2.55 -11.47 15.41
N LEU A 51 1.70 -12.12 16.23
CA LEU A 51 2.13 -13.15 17.19
C LEU A 51 2.82 -14.35 16.53
N SER A 52 2.39 -14.73 15.33
CA SER A 52 3.03 -15.78 14.52
C SER A 52 4.36 -15.36 13.88
N GLY A 53 4.70 -14.05 13.91
CA GLY A 53 5.82 -13.48 13.19
C GLY A 53 7.17 -14.10 13.52
N GLN A 54 7.48 -14.32 14.83
CA GLN A 54 8.74 -14.94 15.24
C GLN A 54 8.86 -16.39 14.75
N ARG A 55 7.82 -17.19 14.93
CA ARG A 55 7.78 -18.60 14.50
C ARG A 55 7.94 -18.70 12.97
N PHE A 56 7.23 -17.84 12.23
CA PHE A 56 7.33 -17.82 10.77
C PHE A 56 8.69 -17.33 10.29
N ARG A 57 9.28 -16.36 10.98
CA ARG A 57 10.66 -15.93 10.70
C ARG A 57 11.63 -17.11 10.86
N ASP A 58 11.52 -17.88 11.94
CA ASP A 58 12.44 -18.99 12.21
C ASP A 58 12.30 -20.09 11.13
N ALA A 59 11.08 -20.49 10.77
CA ALA A 59 10.82 -21.46 9.72
C ALA A 59 11.28 -20.97 8.34
N PHE A 60 10.98 -19.71 7.99
CA PHE A 60 11.37 -19.09 6.72
C PHE A 60 12.89 -19.02 6.56
N VAL A 61 13.57 -18.50 7.59
CA VAL A 61 15.03 -18.38 7.61
C VAL A 61 15.70 -19.73 7.52
N ALA A 62 15.21 -20.76 8.25
CA ALA A 62 15.72 -22.11 8.13
C ALA A 62 15.64 -22.63 6.68
N GLY A 63 14.55 -22.34 5.97
CA GLY A 63 14.42 -22.65 4.53
C GLY A 63 15.45 -21.92 3.67
N VAL A 64 15.66 -20.64 3.90
CA VAL A 64 16.67 -19.84 3.17
C VAL A 64 18.08 -20.40 3.37
N LEU A 65 18.46 -20.64 4.61
CA LEU A 65 19.82 -21.12 4.94
C LEU A 65 20.17 -22.45 4.28
N GLN A 66 19.18 -23.36 4.07
CA GLN A 66 19.39 -24.64 3.39
C GLN A 66 19.87 -24.52 1.94
N THR A 67 19.63 -23.38 1.29
CA THR A 67 20.10 -23.13 -0.08
C THR A 67 21.54 -22.60 -0.14
N GLY A 68 22.09 -22.20 1.01
CA GLY A 68 23.43 -21.61 1.14
C GLY A 68 23.45 -20.08 1.14
N LEU A 69 22.27 -19.41 1.13
CA LEU A 69 22.20 -17.96 1.20
C LEU A 69 22.31 -17.47 2.65
N ASN A 70 22.91 -16.29 2.81
CA ASN A 70 22.92 -15.56 4.09
C ASN A 70 21.64 -14.76 4.28
N VAL A 71 21.26 -14.55 5.53
CA VAL A 71 20.09 -13.75 5.90
C VAL A 71 20.51 -12.56 6.75
N TYR A 72 20.23 -11.34 6.29
CA TYR A 72 20.26 -10.14 7.11
C TYR A 72 18.89 -10.02 7.80
N ASP A 73 18.87 -10.29 9.11
CA ASP A 73 17.66 -10.23 9.93
C ASP A 73 17.53 -8.85 10.56
N VAL A 74 16.50 -8.13 10.18
CA VAL A 74 16.24 -6.77 10.68
C VAL A 74 15.18 -6.72 11.78
N GLY A 75 14.64 -7.88 12.19
CA GLY A 75 13.72 -8.00 13.30
C GLY A 75 12.31 -7.46 13.03
N ILE A 76 11.71 -6.83 14.06
CA ILE A 76 10.37 -6.20 13.96
C ILE A 76 10.55 -4.78 13.44
N VAL A 77 10.10 -4.54 12.21
CA VAL A 77 10.23 -3.24 11.53
C VAL A 77 9.06 -3.02 10.55
N PRO A 78 8.76 -1.76 10.20
CA PRO A 78 7.90 -1.43 9.06
C PRO A 78 8.36 -2.07 7.75
N THR A 79 7.40 -2.45 6.89
CA THR A 79 7.68 -2.94 5.53
C THR A 79 8.64 -2.03 4.76
N PRO A 80 8.46 -0.68 4.72
CA PRO A 80 9.38 0.21 4.02
C PRO A 80 10.82 0.18 4.54
N VAL A 81 11.05 -0.15 5.82
CA VAL A 81 12.42 -0.30 6.35
C VAL A 81 13.14 -1.48 5.71
N VAL A 82 12.43 -2.60 5.46
CA VAL A 82 12.99 -3.75 4.72
C VAL A 82 13.29 -3.36 3.28
N TYR A 83 12.40 -2.61 2.63
CA TYR A 83 12.65 -2.10 1.28
C TYR A 83 13.83 -1.13 1.23
N HIS A 84 13.97 -0.25 2.23
CA HIS A 84 15.14 0.62 2.34
C HIS A 84 16.41 -0.19 2.54
N ALA A 85 16.41 -1.18 3.42
CA ALA A 85 17.56 -2.07 3.64
C ALA A 85 17.95 -2.82 2.36
N ALA A 86 16.97 -3.33 1.58
CA ALA A 86 17.22 -3.97 0.28
C ALA A 86 17.84 -3.01 -0.76
N ASN A 87 17.63 -1.68 -0.61
CA ASN A 87 18.23 -0.68 -1.48
C ASN A 87 19.61 -0.20 -1.01
N SER A 88 19.92 -0.37 0.28
CA SER A 88 21.12 0.17 0.92
C SER A 88 22.19 -0.88 1.23
N LEU A 89 21.79 -2.14 1.42
CA LEU A 89 22.69 -3.26 1.67
C LEU A 89 23.03 -4.01 0.39
N PRO A 90 24.17 -4.72 0.37
CA PRO A 90 24.53 -5.65 -0.72
C PRO A 90 23.75 -6.97 -0.58
N VAL A 91 22.42 -6.89 -0.69
CA VAL A 91 21.53 -8.05 -0.65
C VAL A 91 20.84 -8.24 -1.99
N ASP A 92 20.54 -9.50 -2.31
CA ASP A 92 20.04 -9.91 -3.62
C ASP A 92 18.56 -10.30 -3.61
N GLY A 93 17.94 -10.24 -2.44
CA GLY A 93 16.51 -10.50 -2.26
C GLY A 93 16.00 -9.95 -0.94
N LEU A 94 14.70 -9.95 -0.80
CA LEU A 94 14.00 -9.45 0.38
C LEU A 94 12.78 -10.28 0.73
N ALA A 95 12.43 -10.31 2.02
CA ALA A 95 11.16 -10.81 2.49
C ALA A 95 10.65 -10.00 3.69
N VAL A 96 9.37 -9.68 3.69
CA VAL A 96 8.65 -9.12 4.83
C VAL A 96 7.57 -10.10 5.25
N ILE A 97 7.62 -10.53 6.50
CA ILE A 97 6.61 -11.41 7.10
C ILE A 97 5.55 -10.54 7.72
N THR A 98 4.42 -10.41 7.06
CA THR A 98 3.34 -9.50 7.44
C THR A 98 1.99 -9.93 6.92
N GLY A 99 0.96 -9.68 7.70
CA GLY A 99 -0.43 -9.74 7.26
C GLY A 99 -1.00 -8.36 6.94
N SER A 100 -0.16 -7.26 6.98
CA SER A 100 -0.59 -5.87 6.76
C SER A 100 -1.84 -5.54 7.61
N HIS A 101 -2.90 -5.06 6.99
CA HIS A 101 -4.18 -4.75 7.61
C HIS A 101 -5.14 -5.95 7.78
N ASN A 102 -4.72 -7.19 7.53
CA ASN A 102 -5.61 -8.34 7.75
C ASN A 102 -5.85 -8.60 9.25
N PRO A 103 -6.97 -9.25 9.62
CA PRO A 103 -7.24 -9.64 11.00
C PRO A 103 -6.11 -10.47 11.63
N PRO A 104 -6.01 -10.52 12.97
CA PRO A 104 -4.91 -11.21 13.69
C PRO A 104 -4.64 -12.66 13.28
N PRO A 105 -5.65 -13.50 12.91
CA PRO A 105 -5.40 -14.88 12.48
C PRO A 105 -4.67 -15.03 11.15
N TYR A 106 -4.53 -13.96 10.37
CA TYR A 106 -3.82 -13.98 9.10
C TYR A 106 -2.35 -13.60 9.28
N ASN A 107 -1.51 -14.12 8.37
CA ASN A 107 -0.17 -13.63 8.11
C ASN A 107 0.16 -13.79 6.63
N GLY A 108 1.36 -13.39 6.20
CA GLY A 108 1.76 -13.47 4.81
C GLY A 108 3.20 -13.09 4.57
N PHE A 109 3.55 -12.98 3.28
CA PHE A 109 4.91 -12.70 2.84
C PHE A 109 4.90 -11.77 1.62
N LYS A 110 5.54 -10.61 1.76
CA LYS A 110 5.96 -9.79 0.62
C LYS A 110 7.40 -10.17 0.31
N MET A 111 7.68 -10.63 -0.90
CA MET A 111 9.00 -11.15 -1.28
C MET A 111 9.49 -10.52 -2.57
N GLY A 112 10.80 -10.59 -2.82
CA GLY A 112 11.40 -10.07 -4.03
C GLY A 112 12.79 -10.59 -4.31
N VAL A 113 13.20 -10.52 -5.58
CA VAL A 113 14.56 -10.73 -6.05
C VAL A 113 15.17 -9.42 -6.49
N GLY A 114 16.37 -9.14 -6.10
CA GLY A 114 17.00 -7.82 -6.23
C GLY A 114 16.16 -6.77 -5.48
N LYS A 115 15.78 -5.70 -6.17
CA LYS A 115 14.98 -4.58 -5.64
C LYS A 115 13.51 -4.62 -6.12
N THR A 116 13.06 -5.74 -6.68
CA THR A 116 11.73 -5.87 -7.29
C THR A 116 10.89 -6.86 -6.50
N THR A 117 9.73 -6.41 -6.03
CA THR A 117 8.77 -7.28 -5.34
C THR A 117 8.02 -8.19 -6.31
N PHE A 118 7.69 -9.39 -5.85
CA PHE A 118 6.92 -10.38 -6.63
C PHE A 118 5.48 -9.92 -6.85
N TYR A 119 4.93 -10.25 -8.01
CA TYR A 119 3.52 -10.16 -8.34
C TYR A 119 3.17 -11.08 -9.52
N GLY A 120 1.89 -11.38 -9.71
CA GLY A 120 1.39 -12.12 -10.87
C GLY A 120 2.16 -13.40 -11.13
N GLU A 121 2.71 -13.51 -12.34
CA GLU A 121 3.41 -14.71 -12.81
C GLU A 121 4.64 -15.08 -11.97
N THR A 122 5.32 -14.11 -11.36
CA THR A 122 6.47 -14.41 -10.49
C THR A 122 6.04 -15.15 -9.22
N ILE A 123 4.89 -14.80 -8.65
CA ILE A 123 4.30 -15.53 -7.52
C ILE A 123 3.87 -16.94 -7.95
N GLN A 124 3.29 -17.09 -9.14
CA GLN A 124 2.92 -18.40 -9.67
C GLN A 124 4.14 -19.25 -10.01
N ALA A 125 5.23 -18.65 -10.47
CA ALA A 125 6.50 -19.35 -10.68
C ALA A 125 7.07 -19.87 -9.36
N LEU A 126 7.04 -19.07 -8.29
CA LEU A 126 7.41 -19.51 -6.94
C LEU A 126 6.53 -20.69 -6.48
N ARG A 127 5.20 -20.62 -6.69
CA ARG A 127 4.29 -21.71 -6.36
C ARG A 127 4.70 -23.01 -7.07
N ARG A 128 4.88 -22.97 -8.40
CA ARG A 128 5.30 -24.16 -9.19
C ARG A 128 6.62 -24.75 -8.72
N LEU A 129 7.60 -23.88 -8.42
CA LEU A 129 8.90 -24.30 -7.89
C LEU A 129 8.74 -25.09 -6.58
N ILE A 130 7.88 -24.59 -5.68
CA ILE A 130 7.61 -25.24 -4.39
C ILE A 130 6.83 -26.55 -4.58
N GLU A 131 5.82 -26.59 -5.43
CA GLU A 131 5.01 -27.78 -5.73
C GLU A 131 5.88 -28.90 -6.34
N GLN A 132 6.82 -28.55 -7.19
CA GLN A 132 7.77 -29.48 -7.82
C GLN A 132 8.95 -29.83 -6.90
N ARG A 133 9.07 -29.18 -5.74
CA ARG A 133 10.23 -29.29 -4.84
C ARG A 133 11.58 -29.04 -5.55
N ASP A 134 11.56 -28.16 -6.57
CA ASP A 134 12.72 -27.82 -7.40
C ASP A 134 13.63 -26.80 -6.68
N PHE A 135 14.17 -27.22 -5.55
CA PHE A 135 14.95 -26.36 -4.67
C PHE A 135 16.44 -26.50 -4.89
N GLU A 136 17.14 -25.37 -4.88
CA GLU A 136 18.59 -25.35 -4.72
C GLU A 136 19.00 -25.82 -3.31
N SER A 137 20.24 -26.29 -3.20
CA SER A 137 20.86 -26.71 -1.94
C SER A 137 22.29 -26.19 -1.86
N GLY A 138 22.82 -26.05 -0.66
CA GLY A 138 24.19 -25.60 -0.44
C GLY A 138 24.65 -25.82 0.99
N ARG A 139 25.92 -25.49 1.27
CA ARG A 139 26.37 -25.39 2.65
C ARG A 139 25.50 -24.31 3.34
N PRO A 140 24.91 -24.59 4.51
CA PRO A 140 24.06 -23.64 5.18
C PRO A 140 24.70 -22.26 5.35
N GLY A 141 23.95 -21.22 4.98
CA GLY A 141 24.35 -19.84 5.21
C GLY A 141 24.28 -19.43 6.69
N VAL A 142 24.46 -18.16 6.97
CA VAL A 142 24.43 -17.61 8.32
C VAL A 142 23.36 -16.52 8.47
N VAL A 143 22.86 -16.35 9.68
CA VAL A 143 22.00 -15.21 10.05
C VAL A 143 22.87 -14.08 10.58
N ILE A 144 22.67 -12.89 10.04
CA ILE A 144 23.38 -11.66 10.38
C ILE A 144 22.36 -10.67 10.93
N PRO A 145 22.28 -10.46 12.25
CA PRO A 145 21.45 -9.40 12.80
C PRO A 145 21.88 -8.03 12.27
N TYR A 146 20.93 -7.20 11.87
CA TYR A 146 21.23 -5.88 11.31
C TYR A 146 20.23 -4.82 11.79
N ASP A 147 20.73 -3.70 12.28
CA ASP A 147 19.90 -2.53 12.56
C ASP A 147 19.60 -1.78 11.25
N ALA A 148 18.39 -1.96 10.74
CA ALA A 148 17.93 -1.26 9.53
C ALA A 148 17.20 0.05 9.85
N VAL A 149 16.76 0.25 11.12
CA VAL A 149 16.00 1.44 11.52
C VAL A 149 16.91 2.68 11.54
N THR A 150 18.06 2.61 12.19
CA THR A 150 18.95 3.77 12.30
C THR A 150 19.39 4.34 10.94
N PRO A 151 19.87 3.54 9.97
CA PRO A 151 20.20 4.05 8.63
C PRO A 151 18.98 4.62 7.89
N TYR A 152 17.80 4.03 8.05
CA TYR A 152 16.56 4.55 7.48
C TYR A 152 16.22 5.94 8.04
N LEU A 153 16.27 6.12 9.36
CA LEU A 153 16.01 7.41 10.01
C LEU A 153 17.01 8.49 9.55
N HIS A 154 18.28 8.15 9.44
CA HIS A 154 19.31 9.07 8.94
C HIS A 154 19.05 9.45 7.47
N PHE A 155 18.65 8.48 6.65
CA PHE A 155 18.32 8.76 5.25
C PHE A 155 17.14 9.72 5.15
N VAL A 156 16.05 9.46 5.87
CA VAL A 156 14.87 10.34 5.88
C VAL A 156 15.24 11.74 6.35
N ALA A 157 16.00 11.86 7.46
CA ALA A 157 16.44 13.16 7.97
C ALA A 157 17.31 13.95 6.98
N SER A 158 18.02 13.25 6.08
CA SER A 158 18.85 13.90 5.04
C SER A 158 18.04 14.36 3.81
N THR A 159 16.85 13.79 3.59
CA THR A 159 16.04 14.05 2.38
C THR A 159 14.83 14.94 2.65
N VAL A 160 14.32 14.99 3.88
CA VAL A 160 13.19 15.82 4.29
C VAL A 160 13.66 17.20 4.73
N LYS A 161 13.12 18.25 4.11
CA LYS A 161 13.42 19.64 4.45
C LYS A 161 12.51 20.11 5.57
N ARG A 162 13.03 20.76 6.58
CA ARG A 162 12.26 21.35 7.67
C ARG A 162 11.91 22.80 7.38
N GLY A 163 10.63 23.15 7.48
CA GLY A 163 10.18 24.54 7.46
C GLY A 163 10.30 25.21 8.84
N PRO A 164 10.00 26.51 8.91
CA PRO A 164 10.09 27.30 10.14
C PRO A 164 8.94 26.98 11.13
N ARG A 165 7.80 26.50 10.65
CA ARG A 165 6.62 26.25 11.49
C ARG A 165 6.82 24.97 12.31
N LYS A 166 6.61 25.07 13.63
CA LYS A 166 6.62 23.94 14.55
C LYS A 166 5.23 23.33 14.56
N LEU A 167 5.11 22.11 14.08
CA LEU A 167 3.85 21.41 13.99
C LEU A 167 3.70 20.42 15.14
N LYS A 168 2.45 20.27 15.62
CA LYS A 168 2.02 19.19 16.51
C LYS A 168 1.27 18.14 15.70
N VAL A 169 1.71 16.88 15.79
CA VAL A 169 1.10 15.76 15.07
C VAL A 169 0.73 14.62 16.02
N VAL A 170 -0.49 14.10 15.88
CA VAL A 170 -0.88 12.85 16.52
C VAL A 170 -0.54 11.70 15.59
N VAL A 171 0.18 10.71 16.12
CA VAL A 171 0.58 9.51 15.36
C VAL A 171 -0.14 8.30 15.92
N ASP A 172 -1.00 7.69 15.12
CA ASP A 172 -1.72 6.46 15.45
C ASP A 172 -1.03 5.27 14.78
N GLY A 173 -0.41 4.43 15.59
CA GLY A 173 0.25 3.21 15.12
C GLY A 173 -0.69 2.02 14.98
N GLY A 174 -1.95 2.10 15.44
CA GLY A 174 -2.89 0.98 15.45
C GLY A 174 -2.35 -0.30 16.09
N ASN A 175 -1.38 -0.19 17.02
CA ASN A 175 -0.57 -1.30 17.57
C ASN A 175 0.23 -2.09 16.52
N GLY A 176 0.38 -1.56 15.30
CA GLY A 176 1.30 -2.04 14.29
C GLY A 176 2.73 -1.57 14.51
N VAL A 177 3.55 -1.62 13.48
CA VAL A 177 4.98 -1.30 13.57
C VAL A 177 5.33 0.15 13.16
N GLY A 178 4.36 0.95 12.72
CA GLY A 178 4.59 2.33 12.25
C GLY A 178 5.25 3.24 13.29
N GLY A 179 4.88 3.08 14.57
CA GLY A 179 5.45 3.86 15.68
C GLY A 179 6.97 3.70 15.85
N ILE A 180 7.53 2.53 15.48
CA ILE A 180 8.98 2.23 15.58
C ILE A 180 9.82 3.27 14.84
N THR A 181 9.35 3.71 13.69
CA THR A 181 10.06 4.70 12.86
C THR A 181 9.46 6.09 12.93
N ALA A 182 8.14 6.22 12.92
CA ALA A 182 7.49 7.53 12.84
C ALA A 182 7.79 8.40 14.08
N LEU A 183 7.75 7.83 15.28
CA LEU A 183 7.99 8.62 16.50
C LEU A 183 9.40 9.21 16.53
N PRO A 184 10.50 8.42 16.45
CA PRO A 184 11.85 8.98 16.49
C PRO A 184 12.15 9.85 15.27
N MET A 185 11.63 9.51 14.09
CA MET A 185 11.83 10.27 12.87
C MET A 185 11.23 11.69 12.97
N LEU A 186 9.96 11.78 13.34
CA LEU A 186 9.27 13.08 13.41
C LEU A 186 9.79 13.94 14.57
N ALA A 187 10.16 13.32 15.69
CA ALA A 187 10.85 14.01 16.79
C ALA A 187 12.22 14.57 16.37
N ALA A 188 13.02 13.79 15.64
CA ALA A 188 14.31 14.22 15.09
C ALA A 188 14.15 15.36 14.06
N LEU A 189 13.04 15.38 13.33
CA LEU A 189 12.66 16.48 12.43
C LEU A 189 12.15 17.72 13.20
N GLY A 190 12.04 17.67 14.53
CA GLY A 190 11.70 18.82 15.38
C GLY A 190 10.19 19.07 15.53
N TYR A 191 9.35 18.10 15.19
CA TYR A 191 7.90 18.19 15.38
C TYR A 191 7.50 17.74 16.79
N GLN A 192 6.40 18.26 17.31
CA GLN A 192 5.82 17.80 18.56
C GLN A 192 4.92 16.59 18.27
N VAL A 193 5.36 15.40 18.69
CA VAL A 193 4.66 14.14 18.41
C VAL A 193 3.83 13.70 19.62
N VAL A 194 2.56 13.41 19.39
CA VAL A 194 1.64 12.83 20.37
C VAL A 194 1.36 11.39 19.94
N PRO A 195 1.90 10.36 20.64
CA PRO A 195 1.68 8.98 20.27
C PRO A 195 0.26 8.50 20.65
N LEU A 196 -0.32 7.66 19.79
CA LEU A 196 -1.57 6.94 19.99
C LEU A 196 -1.36 5.50 19.50
N PHE A 197 -1.51 4.50 20.38
CA PHE A 197 -1.35 3.07 20.05
C PHE A 197 -0.09 2.71 19.28
N CYS A 198 1.04 3.35 19.58
CA CYS A 198 2.31 3.18 18.88
C CYS A 198 3.15 2.00 19.38
N GLU A 199 2.78 1.37 20.50
CA GLU A 199 3.44 0.16 20.98
C GLU A 199 2.99 -1.04 20.16
N PRO A 200 3.91 -1.79 19.50
CA PRO A 200 3.56 -2.95 18.71
C PRO A 200 2.89 -4.06 19.53
N ASP A 201 1.70 -4.48 19.12
CA ASP A 201 0.98 -5.60 19.74
C ASP A 201 0.18 -6.36 18.67
N GLY A 202 0.62 -7.56 18.32
CA GLY A 202 -0.02 -8.40 17.29
C GLY A 202 -1.44 -8.86 17.59
N ARG A 203 -2.01 -8.49 18.74
CA ARG A 203 -3.42 -8.69 19.08
C ARG A 203 -4.30 -7.56 18.62
N PHE A 204 -3.71 -6.38 18.28
CA PHE A 204 -4.41 -5.15 17.86
C PHE A 204 -5.57 -4.77 18.80
N PRO A 205 -5.30 -4.54 20.12
CA PRO A 205 -6.34 -4.46 21.13
C PRO A 205 -7.24 -3.22 21.09
N ASN A 206 -6.81 -2.14 20.41
CA ASN A 206 -7.52 -0.87 20.43
C ASN A 206 -8.46 -0.72 19.23
N HIS A 207 -7.97 -0.88 18.02
CA HIS A 207 -8.76 -0.91 16.79
C HIS A 207 -8.01 -1.70 15.71
N HIS A 208 -8.72 -2.05 14.67
CA HIS A 208 -8.10 -2.70 13.50
C HIS A 208 -7.17 -1.73 12.79
N ALA A 209 -5.91 -2.13 12.55
CA ALA A 209 -4.88 -1.29 11.93
C ALA A 209 -5.10 -1.17 10.41
N ASP A 210 -6.19 -0.52 10.02
CA ASP A 210 -6.55 -0.22 8.63
C ASP A 210 -7.07 1.21 8.53
N PRO A 211 -6.26 2.18 8.06
CA PRO A 211 -6.64 3.58 7.97
C PRO A 211 -7.61 3.90 6.82
N THR A 212 -7.98 2.89 6.01
CA THR A 212 -8.99 3.06 4.95
C THR A 212 -10.42 3.00 5.47
N ILE A 213 -10.60 2.66 6.74
CA ILE A 213 -11.90 2.51 7.39
C ILE A 213 -12.10 3.67 8.37
N ALA A 214 -13.07 4.56 8.10
CA ALA A 214 -13.31 5.76 8.90
C ALA A 214 -13.49 5.46 10.41
N LYS A 215 -14.16 4.34 10.75
CA LYS A 215 -14.36 3.91 12.14
C LYS A 215 -13.03 3.70 12.88
N ASN A 216 -12.00 3.23 12.21
CA ASN A 216 -10.68 3.01 12.82
C ASN A 216 -9.94 4.32 13.12
N LEU A 217 -10.38 5.44 12.53
CA LEU A 217 -9.79 6.77 12.72
C LEU A 217 -10.51 7.60 13.80
N GLU A 218 -11.61 7.12 14.39
CA GLU A 218 -12.40 7.89 15.37
C GLU A 218 -11.57 8.36 16.56
N GLN A 219 -10.69 7.49 17.09
CA GLN A 219 -9.84 7.85 18.23
C GLN A 219 -8.72 8.82 17.83
N LEU A 220 -8.19 8.70 16.63
CA LEU A 220 -7.24 9.67 16.06
C LEU A 220 -7.91 11.05 15.92
N ILE A 221 -9.12 11.11 15.35
CA ILE A 221 -9.90 12.34 15.18
C ILE A 221 -10.16 13.01 16.55
N ALA A 222 -10.62 12.22 17.52
CA ALA A 222 -10.85 12.73 18.87
C ALA A 222 -9.56 13.27 19.52
N ARG A 223 -8.44 12.59 19.32
CA ARG A 223 -7.14 13.00 19.87
C ARG A 223 -6.59 14.25 19.20
N VAL A 224 -6.71 14.37 17.87
CA VAL A 224 -6.30 15.57 17.11
C VAL A 224 -7.03 16.80 17.66
N ARG A 225 -8.35 16.73 17.83
CA ARG A 225 -9.16 17.83 18.37
C ARG A 225 -8.82 18.17 19.81
N ALA A 226 -8.65 17.16 20.68
CA ALA A 226 -8.32 17.33 22.08
C ALA A 226 -6.95 17.99 22.28
N GLU A 227 -5.96 17.58 21.50
CA GLU A 227 -4.60 18.11 21.55
C GLU A 227 -4.44 19.43 20.78
N LYS A 228 -5.46 19.85 20.01
CA LYS A 228 -5.35 20.95 19.04
C LYS A 228 -4.13 20.77 18.15
N ALA A 229 -3.97 19.55 17.64
CA ALA A 229 -2.87 19.20 16.76
C ALA A 229 -3.10 19.76 15.35
N ASP A 230 -2.02 20.02 14.61
CA ASP A 230 -2.10 20.49 13.22
C ASP A 230 -2.59 19.40 12.28
N LEU A 231 -2.38 18.11 12.66
CA LEU A 231 -2.91 16.96 11.92
C LEU A 231 -2.76 15.67 12.73
N GLY A 232 -3.42 14.62 12.24
CA GLY A 232 -3.26 13.24 12.66
C GLY A 232 -2.76 12.38 11.51
N ILE A 233 -1.90 11.41 11.82
CA ILE A 233 -1.40 10.41 10.88
C ILE A 233 -1.65 9.02 11.47
N ALA A 234 -2.29 8.14 10.69
CA ALA A 234 -2.50 6.74 11.04
C ALA A 234 -1.73 5.82 10.08
N PHE A 235 -1.32 4.66 10.57
CA PHE A 235 -0.66 3.63 9.78
C PHE A 235 -1.44 2.32 9.83
N ASP A 236 -1.29 1.49 8.78
CA ASP A 236 -1.73 0.11 8.85
C ASP A 236 -0.69 -0.77 9.58
N GLY A 237 -0.97 -2.07 9.72
CA GLY A 237 -0.21 -2.97 10.58
C GLY A 237 1.29 -3.06 10.27
N ASP A 238 1.70 -2.92 9.02
CA ASP A 238 3.10 -2.93 8.58
C ASP A 238 3.60 -1.59 8.02
N ALA A 239 2.77 -0.54 8.17
CA ALA A 239 3.08 0.86 7.88
C ALA A 239 3.50 1.14 6.42
N ASP A 240 2.87 0.46 5.47
CA ASP A 240 2.99 0.81 4.06
C ASP A 240 1.80 1.64 3.55
N ARG A 241 0.76 1.86 4.42
CA ARG A 241 -0.38 2.75 4.16
C ARG A 241 -0.48 3.85 5.20
N ILE A 242 -0.82 5.04 4.72
CA ILE A 242 -1.06 6.23 5.54
C ILE A 242 -2.53 6.65 5.47
N GLY A 243 -3.11 6.97 6.62
CA GLY A 243 -4.34 7.75 6.76
C GLY A 243 -4.02 9.12 7.34
N VAL A 244 -4.71 10.15 6.92
CA VAL A 244 -4.49 11.53 7.38
C VAL A 244 -5.79 12.14 7.85
N VAL A 245 -5.71 12.86 8.96
CA VAL A 245 -6.80 13.66 9.54
C VAL A 245 -6.30 15.08 9.70
N ASP A 246 -7.04 16.07 9.23
CA ASP A 246 -6.69 17.47 9.39
C ASP A 246 -6.97 18.02 10.81
N GLU A 247 -6.64 19.28 11.05
CA GLU A 247 -6.83 19.95 12.35
C GLU A 247 -8.31 20.10 12.76
N GLN A 248 -9.25 19.97 11.82
CA GLN A 248 -10.70 20.00 12.09
C GLN A 248 -11.24 18.61 12.44
N GLY A 249 -10.46 17.56 12.15
CA GLY A 249 -10.83 16.17 12.32
C GLY A 249 -11.53 15.59 11.10
N ASP A 250 -11.32 16.18 9.93
CA ASP A 250 -11.79 15.64 8.66
C ASP A 250 -10.74 14.72 8.04
N ILE A 251 -11.20 13.60 7.47
CA ILE A 251 -10.32 12.59 6.87
C ILE A 251 -9.91 13.05 5.48
N ILE A 252 -8.60 13.08 5.24
CA ILE A 252 -8.03 13.31 3.91
C ILE A 252 -7.67 11.95 3.31
N TRP A 253 -8.52 11.45 2.42
CA TRP A 253 -8.32 10.16 1.75
C TRP A 253 -7.10 10.16 0.83
N GLY A 254 -6.56 8.98 0.53
CA GLY A 254 -5.30 8.81 -0.18
C GLY A 254 -5.22 9.56 -1.52
N ASP A 255 -6.28 9.58 -2.31
CA ASP A 255 -6.35 10.32 -3.57
C ASP A 255 -6.37 11.86 -3.36
N ARG A 256 -6.99 12.34 -2.29
CA ARG A 256 -6.97 13.76 -1.90
C ARG A 256 -5.60 14.15 -1.33
N LEU A 257 -4.99 13.27 -0.52
CA LEU A 257 -3.62 13.44 -0.04
C LEU A 257 -2.64 13.55 -1.22
N MET A 258 -2.82 12.71 -2.24
CA MET A 258 -2.01 12.74 -3.46
C MET A 258 -2.05 14.09 -4.18
N ILE A 259 -3.14 14.84 -4.13
CA ILE A 259 -3.21 16.21 -4.69
C ILE A 259 -2.18 17.11 -4.01
N ILE A 260 -2.16 17.13 -2.66
CA ILE A 260 -1.22 17.94 -1.88
C ILE A 260 0.22 17.55 -2.20
N LEU A 261 0.50 16.25 -2.19
CA LEU A 261 1.84 15.73 -2.42
C LEU A 261 2.30 15.96 -3.88
N SER A 262 1.39 15.83 -4.86
CA SER A 262 1.66 16.06 -6.28
C SER A 262 2.05 17.50 -6.55
N ARG A 263 1.31 18.47 -6.01
CA ARG A 263 1.60 19.90 -6.14
C ARG A 263 3.00 20.23 -5.65
N ALA A 264 3.42 19.64 -4.52
CA ALA A 264 4.77 19.85 -3.98
C ALA A 264 5.85 19.22 -4.87
N VAL A 265 5.63 18.01 -5.40
CA VAL A 265 6.57 17.37 -6.32
C VAL A 265 6.68 18.13 -7.63
N LEU A 266 5.56 18.61 -8.19
CA LEU A 266 5.53 19.36 -9.45
C LEU A 266 6.20 20.72 -9.33
N LYS A 267 6.24 21.31 -8.14
CA LYS A 267 6.99 22.54 -7.86
C LYS A 267 8.51 22.35 -7.99
N ASP A 268 9.01 21.18 -7.53
CA ASP A 268 10.42 20.81 -7.62
C ASP A 268 10.79 20.20 -9.01
N VAL A 269 9.86 19.47 -9.63
CA VAL A 269 10.08 18.76 -10.91
C VAL A 269 8.88 19.02 -11.85
N PRO A 270 8.83 20.18 -12.52
CA PRO A 270 7.78 20.49 -13.49
C PRO A 270 7.71 19.42 -14.60
N GLY A 271 6.49 19.05 -15.00
CA GLY A 271 6.28 18.05 -16.04
C GLY A 271 6.45 16.59 -15.59
N ALA A 272 6.66 16.34 -14.29
CA ALA A 272 6.80 14.98 -13.78
C ALA A 272 5.57 14.13 -14.05
N SER A 273 5.80 12.84 -14.35
CA SER A 273 4.75 11.82 -14.35
C SER A 273 4.34 11.47 -12.93
N ILE A 274 3.03 11.43 -12.67
CA ILE A 274 2.44 11.06 -11.39
C ILE A 274 1.39 10.00 -11.66
N VAL A 275 1.50 8.86 -10.95
CA VAL A 275 0.63 7.70 -11.14
C VAL A 275 -0.42 7.63 -10.05
N GLY A 276 -1.70 7.58 -10.45
CA GLY A 276 -2.82 7.21 -9.59
C GLY A 276 -3.43 5.88 -10.03
N GLU A 277 -4.20 5.23 -9.18
CA GLU A 277 -4.90 3.99 -9.54
C GLU A 277 -6.36 4.24 -9.94
N VAL A 278 -6.98 3.27 -10.62
CA VAL A 278 -8.33 3.43 -11.23
C VAL A 278 -9.44 3.85 -10.25
N LYS A 279 -9.27 3.68 -8.94
CA LYS A 279 -10.23 4.10 -7.92
C LYS A 279 -10.06 5.55 -7.48
N CYS A 280 -8.95 6.21 -7.82
CA CYS A 280 -8.72 7.60 -7.45
C CYS A 280 -9.72 8.54 -8.10
N SER A 281 -10.03 9.62 -7.38
CA SER A 281 -10.88 10.71 -7.86
C SER A 281 -10.37 11.29 -9.18
N PHE A 282 -11.27 11.69 -10.06
CA PHE A 282 -10.90 12.43 -11.27
C PHE A 282 -10.25 13.77 -10.94
N THR A 283 -10.61 14.37 -9.78
CA THR A 283 -10.00 15.63 -9.34
C THR A 283 -8.48 15.52 -9.14
N LEU A 284 -7.95 14.33 -8.82
CA LEU A 284 -6.51 14.11 -8.73
C LEU A 284 -5.84 14.29 -10.11
N TYR A 285 -6.39 13.67 -11.14
CA TYR A 285 -5.81 13.71 -12.50
C TYR A 285 -5.92 15.10 -13.10
N ASP A 286 -7.05 15.78 -12.90
CA ASP A 286 -7.29 17.15 -13.33
C ASP A 286 -6.33 18.13 -12.64
N ASP A 287 -6.12 17.98 -11.33
CA ASP A 287 -5.21 18.82 -10.54
C ASP A 287 -3.74 18.64 -10.98
N ILE A 288 -3.30 17.39 -11.19
CA ILE A 288 -1.95 17.12 -11.71
C ILE A 288 -1.74 17.80 -13.05
N GLN A 289 -2.71 17.72 -13.95
CA GLN A 289 -2.63 18.36 -15.26
C GLN A 289 -2.64 19.88 -15.16
N ALA A 290 -3.51 20.45 -14.32
CA ALA A 290 -3.59 21.89 -14.08
C ALA A 290 -2.29 22.48 -13.52
N HIS A 291 -1.54 21.70 -12.73
CA HIS A 291 -0.24 22.09 -12.19
C HIS A 291 0.95 21.67 -13.09
N GLY A 292 0.69 21.34 -14.36
CA GLY A 292 1.73 21.08 -15.36
C GLY A 292 2.39 19.71 -15.25
N GLY A 293 1.81 18.76 -14.49
CA GLY A 293 2.26 17.37 -14.42
C GLY A 293 1.66 16.50 -15.52
N LYS A 294 2.11 15.25 -15.59
CA LYS A 294 1.58 14.21 -16.48
C LYS A 294 0.82 13.19 -15.65
N PRO A 295 -0.53 13.28 -15.57
CA PRO A 295 -1.32 12.30 -14.85
C PRO A 295 -1.34 10.96 -15.58
N VAL A 296 -1.13 9.87 -14.83
CA VAL A 296 -1.20 8.50 -15.35
C VAL A 296 -2.14 7.69 -14.48
N MET A 297 -3.21 7.17 -15.06
CA MET A 297 -4.09 6.21 -14.40
C MET A 297 -3.57 4.80 -14.64
N TRP A 298 -3.48 3.97 -13.57
CA TRP A 298 -2.97 2.62 -13.66
C TRP A 298 -3.82 1.62 -12.86
N LYS A 299 -3.40 0.36 -12.90
CA LYS A 299 -4.03 -0.73 -12.14
C LYS A 299 -3.82 -0.55 -10.64
N THR A 300 -4.79 -1.01 -9.85
CA THR A 300 -4.64 -1.16 -8.39
C THR A 300 -3.61 -2.25 -8.07
N GLY A 301 -2.78 -1.99 -7.08
CA GLY A 301 -1.82 -2.96 -6.53
C GLY A 301 -0.40 -2.39 -6.44
N HIS A 302 0.11 -2.38 -5.20
CA HIS A 302 1.39 -1.74 -4.88
C HIS A 302 2.57 -2.21 -5.76
N SER A 303 2.63 -3.50 -6.09
CA SER A 303 3.71 -4.03 -6.94
C SER A 303 3.57 -3.61 -8.40
N LEU A 304 2.32 -3.52 -8.92
CA LEU A 304 2.04 -3.06 -10.29
C LEU A 304 2.35 -1.55 -10.44
N ILE A 305 2.06 -0.76 -9.40
CA ILE A 305 2.37 0.67 -9.37
C ILE A 305 3.88 0.89 -9.34
N LYS A 306 4.63 0.16 -8.48
CA LYS A 306 6.10 0.22 -8.46
C LYS A 306 6.71 -0.09 -9.83
N ALA A 307 6.21 -1.12 -10.51
CA ALA A 307 6.65 -1.46 -11.86
C ALA A 307 6.37 -0.34 -12.86
N LYS A 308 5.16 0.26 -12.80
CA LYS A 308 4.76 1.36 -13.69
C LYS A 308 5.54 2.64 -13.42
N MET A 309 5.82 2.96 -12.16
CA MET A 309 6.67 4.09 -11.79
C MET A 309 8.07 3.96 -12.39
N LYS A 310 8.66 2.76 -12.30
CA LYS A 310 9.99 2.49 -12.88
C LYS A 310 9.97 2.63 -14.40
N GLU A 311 8.94 2.09 -15.07
CA GLU A 311 8.77 2.19 -16.54
C GLU A 311 8.70 3.66 -17.00
N LEU A 312 7.95 4.50 -16.30
CA LEU A 312 7.69 5.88 -16.67
C LEU A 312 8.66 6.89 -16.05
N HIS A 313 9.58 6.44 -15.19
CA HIS A 313 10.38 7.32 -14.32
C HIS A 313 9.49 8.30 -13.55
N ALA A 314 8.34 7.83 -13.06
CA ALA A 314 7.40 8.66 -12.33
C ALA A 314 7.95 9.07 -10.97
N MET A 315 7.72 10.33 -10.56
CA MET A 315 8.29 10.91 -9.34
C MET A 315 7.46 10.63 -8.10
N LEU A 316 6.16 10.38 -8.28
CA LEU A 316 5.20 10.09 -7.22
C LEU A 316 4.13 9.15 -7.76
N ALA A 317 3.65 8.28 -6.90
CA ALA A 317 2.43 7.52 -7.15
C ALA A 317 1.62 7.33 -5.87
N GLY A 318 0.36 6.96 -6.00
CA GLY A 318 -0.46 6.63 -4.85
C GLY A 318 -1.74 5.91 -5.20
N GLU A 319 -2.29 5.29 -4.16
CA GLU A 319 -3.59 4.63 -4.18
C GLU A 319 -4.55 5.29 -3.20
N MET A 320 -5.84 5.18 -3.47
CA MET A 320 -6.87 5.62 -2.54
C MET A 320 -6.74 4.94 -1.16
N SER A 321 -6.19 3.74 -1.14
CA SER A 321 -5.92 2.96 0.08
C SER A 321 -4.80 3.52 0.98
N GLY A 322 -4.12 4.60 0.55
CA GLY A 322 -3.07 5.24 1.32
C GLY A 322 -1.66 4.71 1.06
N HIS A 323 -1.45 3.78 0.12
CA HIS A 323 -0.10 3.51 -0.38
C HIS A 323 0.40 4.73 -1.13
N ILE A 324 1.49 5.31 -0.68
CA ILE A 324 2.15 6.47 -1.30
C ILE A 324 3.60 6.10 -1.63
N PHE A 325 3.96 6.28 -2.89
CA PHE A 325 5.25 5.87 -3.45
C PHE A 325 6.02 7.10 -3.90
N TYR A 326 7.13 7.39 -3.27
CA TYR A 326 8.00 8.48 -3.68
C TYR A 326 9.23 7.97 -4.44
N ALA A 327 9.45 8.44 -5.67
CA ALA A 327 10.76 8.40 -6.32
C ALA A 327 11.48 9.76 -6.22
N HIS A 328 10.73 10.85 -6.01
CA HIS A 328 11.29 12.17 -5.74
C HIS A 328 12.00 12.22 -4.41
N ARG A 329 13.33 12.24 -4.44
CA ARG A 329 14.24 12.17 -3.26
C ARG A 329 14.13 10.87 -2.47
N PHE A 330 13.65 9.79 -3.11
CA PHE A 330 13.47 8.48 -2.51
C PHE A 330 13.60 7.36 -3.57
N PHE A 331 13.30 6.12 -3.21
CA PHE A 331 13.59 4.92 -4.03
C PHE A 331 12.41 4.42 -4.87
N GLY A 332 11.19 4.98 -4.75
CA GLY A 332 10.04 4.60 -5.56
C GLY A 332 9.22 3.42 -5.00
N PHE A 333 9.33 3.13 -3.72
CA PHE A 333 8.44 2.17 -3.04
C PHE A 333 7.46 2.87 -2.08
N ASP A 334 6.45 2.12 -1.65
CA ASP A 334 5.42 2.54 -0.72
C ASP A 334 5.99 2.69 0.70
N ASP A 335 5.86 3.91 1.26
CA ASP A 335 6.40 4.25 2.57
C ASP A 335 5.51 5.27 3.27
N ALA A 336 4.69 4.79 4.21
CA ALA A 336 3.77 5.65 4.91
C ALA A 336 4.44 6.60 5.92
N PRO A 337 5.42 6.18 6.73
CA PRO A 337 6.23 7.09 7.56
C PRO A 337 6.91 8.20 6.76
N TYR A 338 7.53 7.87 5.63
CA TYR A 338 8.16 8.86 4.75
C TYR A 338 7.13 9.82 4.14
N ALA A 339 5.99 9.30 3.67
CA ALA A 339 4.90 10.12 3.14
C ALA A 339 4.37 11.11 4.19
N GLY A 340 4.25 10.66 5.45
CA GLY A 340 3.89 11.51 6.58
C GLY A 340 4.93 12.62 6.84
N ALA A 341 6.21 12.28 6.81
CA ALA A 341 7.29 13.27 6.95
C ALA A 341 7.29 14.30 5.80
N ARG A 342 7.00 13.87 4.57
CA ARG A 342 6.86 14.75 3.39
C ARG A 342 5.63 15.65 3.48
N LEU A 343 4.52 15.18 4.04
CA LEU A 343 3.35 16.01 4.32
C LEU A 343 3.68 17.10 5.35
N LEU A 344 4.37 16.72 6.43
CA LEU A 344 4.81 17.68 7.45
C LEU A 344 5.84 18.68 6.90
N GLU A 345 6.73 18.26 5.97
CA GLU A 345 7.61 19.19 5.25
C GLU A 345 6.78 20.26 4.54
N ILE A 346 5.76 19.85 3.75
CA ILE A 346 4.89 20.77 3.01
C ILE A 346 4.19 21.74 3.96
N LEU A 347 3.59 21.21 5.02
CA LEU A 347 2.82 22.00 5.97
C LEU A 347 3.69 22.96 6.79
N SER A 348 4.93 22.56 7.12
CA SER A 348 5.85 23.39 7.90
C SER A 348 6.45 24.57 7.11
N MET A 349 6.35 24.55 5.78
CA MET A 349 6.84 25.63 4.90
C MET A 349 5.81 26.76 4.69
N GLN A 350 4.62 26.66 5.26
CA GLN A 350 3.54 27.62 5.06
C GLN A 350 2.71 27.83 6.35
N GLU A 351 2.02 28.97 6.44
CA GLU A 351 1.17 29.32 7.59
C GLU A 351 -0.21 28.66 7.52
N ALA A 352 -0.67 28.33 6.33
CA ALA A 352 -2.01 27.78 6.09
C ALA A 352 -2.20 26.42 6.78
N PRO A 353 -3.39 26.15 7.38
CA PRO A 353 -3.70 24.86 7.96
C PRO A 353 -3.90 23.80 6.88
N LEU A 354 -3.83 22.52 7.27
CA LEU A 354 -3.92 21.40 6.34
C LEU A 354 -5.25 21.38 5.58
N SER A 355 -6.37 21.65 6.25
CA SER A 355 -7.71 21.71 5.64
C SER A 355 -7.82 22.68 4.47
N SER A 356 -7.06 23.77 4.50
CA SER A 356 -7.08 24.82 3.46
C SER A 356 -6.33 24.44 2.18
N LEU A 357 -5.45 23.43 2.22
CA LEU A 357 -4.62 23.05 1.05
C LEU A 357 -5.42 22.42 -0.10
N LEU A 358 -6.66 22.06 0.17
CA LEU A 358 -7.60 21.50 -0.80
C LEU A 358 -8.83 22.38 -1.05
N ALA A 359 -8.84 23.62 -0.53
CA ALA A 359 -9.99 24.51 -0.63
C ALA A 359 -10.35 24.91 -2.07
N ASP A 360 -9.38 24.90 -2.96
CA ASP A 360 -9.54 25.16 -4.39
C ASP A 360 -9.91 23.91 -5.22
N VAL A 361 -9.86 22.72 -4.63
CA VAL A 361 -10.22 21.48 -5.31
C VAL A 361 -11.73 21.30 -5.30
N PRO A 362 -12.36 21.04 -6.45
CA PRO A 362 -13.81 20.86 -6.52
C PRO A 362 -14.35 19.83 -5.53
N VAL A 363 -15.45 20.18 -4.88
CA VAL A 363 -16.17 19.23 -4.02
C VAL A 363 -16.88 18.21 -4.89
N THR A 364 -16.68 16.93 -4.57
CA THR A 364 -17.32 15.81 -5.24
C THR A 364 -18.09 14.94 -4.24
N PHE A 365 -19.08 14.23 -4.76
CA PHE A 365 -19.85 13.24 -4.02
C PHE A 365 -19.37 11.85 -4.45
N SER A 366 -18.92 11.05 -3.52
CA SER A 366 -18.42 9.70 -3.83
C SER A 366 -18.93 8.65 -2.86
N THR A 367 -19.01 7.42 -3.32
CA THR A 367 -19.22 6.28 -2.42
C THR A 367 -17.89 5.84 -1.82
N PRO A 368 -17.90 5.17 -0.64
CA PRO A 368 -16.78 4.32 -0.28
C PRO A 368 -16.62 3.20 -1.31
N GLU A 369 -15.59 2.39 -1.15
CA GLU A 369 -15.43 1.16 -1.92
C GLU A 369 -16.55 0.18 -1.54
N LEU A 370 -17.44 -0.11 -2.49
CA LEU A 370 -18.56 -1.03 -2.32
C LEU A 370 -18.14 -2.44 -2.75
N ARG A 371 -18.61 -3.45 -2.03
CA ARG A 371 -18.30 -4.85 -2.25
C ARG A 371 -19.54 -5.60 -2.71
N VAL A 372 -19.45 -6.27 -3.85
CA VAL A 372 -20.55 -7.05 -4.43
C VAL A 372 -20.13 -8.51 -4.53
N ASP A 373 -20.65 -9.35 -3.64
CA ASP A 373 -20.35 -10.78 -3.60
C ASP A 373 -20.54 -11.42 -4.98
N THR A 374 -19.52 -12.11 -5.44
CA THR A 374 -19.50 -12.76 -6.75
C THR A 374 -18.55 -13.95 -6.68
N PRO A 375 -18.99 -15.16 -7.07
CA PRO A 375 -18.16 -16.36 -7.01
C PRO A 375 -16.82 -16.16 -7.72
N GLU A 376 -15.77 -16.78 -7.15
CA GLU A 376 -14.38 -16.63 -7.64
C GLU A 376 -14.26 -16.97 -9.12
N GLU A 377 -14.92 -18.04 -9.56
CA GLU A 377 -14.90 -18.54 -10.93
C GLU A 377 -15.68 -17.66 -11.92
N LYS A 378 -16.58 -16.79 -11.43
CA LYS A 378 -17.45 -15.95 -12.26
C LYS A 378 -17.04 -14.47 -12.31
N LYS A 379 -16.33 -13.96 -11.31
CA LYS A 379 -16.09 -12.52 -11.14
C LYS A 379 -15.47 -11.85 -12.38
N PHE A 380 -14.50 -12.49 -13.03
CA PHE A 380 -13.86 -11.94 -14.24
C PHE A 380 -14.79 -12.00 -15.46
N ALA A 381 -15.59 -13.06 -15.60
CA ALA A 381 -16.58 -13.17 -16.66
C ALA A 381 -17.69 -12.11 -16.52
N VAL A 382 -18.15 -11.85 -15.29
CA VAL A 382 -19.13 -10.80 -14.99
C VAL A 382 -18.57 -9.42 -15.36
N VAL A 383 -17.32 -9.08 -14.98
CA VAL A 383 -16.69 -7.81 -15.35
C VAL A 383 -16.57 -7.67 -16.86
N LYS A 384 -16.11 -8.72 -17.55
CA LYS A 384 -16.04 -8.74 -19.03
C LYS A 384 -17.41 -8.46 -19.64
N ARG A 385 -18.45 -9.12 -19.14
CA ARG A 385 -19.81 -8.91 -19.66
C ARG A 385 -20.33 -7.51 -19.38
N CYS A 386 -20.06 -6.94 -18.20
CA CYS A 386 -20.35 -5.53 -17.91
C CYS A 386 -19.68 -4.60 -18.92
N THR A 387 -18.41 -4.84 -19.21
CA THR A 387 -17.66 -4.04 -20.21
C THR A 387 -18.31 -4.06 -21.59
N GLU A 388 -18.73 -5.24 -22.05
CA GLU A 388 -19.45 -5.40 -23.34
C GLU A 388 -20.78 -4.62 -23.35
N LEU A 389 -21.57 -4.73 -22.28
CA LEU A 389 -22.85 -4.04 -22.14
C LEU A 389 -22.69 -2.51 -22.12
N LEU A 390 -21.68 -2.00 -21.39
CA LEU A 390 -21.40 -0.58 -21.31
C LEU A 390 -20.86 -0.03 -22.63
N ARG A 391 -20.01 -0.80 -23.33
CA ARG A 391 -19.51 -0.44 -24.65
C ARG A 391 -20.64 -0.37 -25.70
N ALA A 392 -21.60 -1.31 -25.65
CA ALA A 392 -22.76 -1.29 -26.52
C ALA A 392 -23.67 -0.07 -26.34
N LYS A 393 -23.59 0.60 -25.18
CA LYS A 393 -24.27 1.88 -24.89
C LYS A 393 -23.52 3.11 -25.42
N GLY A 394 -22.35 2.93 -26.06
CA GLY A 394 -21.52 4.03 -26.59
C GLY A 394 -20.82 4.89 -25.53
N LEU A 395 -20.60 4.33 -24.32
CA LEU A 395 -19.97 5.06 -23.21
C LEU A 395 -18.44 5.08 -23.34
N THR A 396 -17.80 6.12 -22.83
CA THR A 396 -16.34 6.21 -22.75
C THR A 396 -15.81 5.31 -21.62
N LEU A 397 -14.98 4.33 -21.98
CA LEU A 397 -14.48 3.30 -21.08
C LEU A 397 -12.97 3.38 -20.91
N VAL A 398 -12.51 3.20 -19.67
CA VAL A 398 -11.12 2.92 -19.30
C VAL A 398 -11.06 1.48 -18.80
N GLU A 399 -10.30 0.62 -19.48
CA GLU A 399 -10.30 -0.84 -19.26
C GLU A 399 -8.97 -1.36 -18.70
N ILE A 400 -8.25 -0.50 -17.97
CA ILE A 400 -6.93 -0.83 -17.43
C ILE A 400 -7.02 -1.89 -16.32
N ASP A 401 -8.05 -1.79 -15.45
CA ASP A 401 -8.29 -2.73 -14.32
C ASP A 401 -9.80 -2.83 -14.09
N GLY A 402 -10.43 -3.79 -14.74
CA GLY A 402 -11.88 -3.84 -14.87
C GLY A 402 -12.40 -2.84 -15.89
N VAL A 403 -13.52 -2.18 -15.60
CA VAL A 403 -14.08 -1.14 -16.46
C VAL A 403 -14.48 0.09 -15.64
N ARG A 404 -13.91 1.23 -15.99
CA ARG A 404 -14.31 2.54 -15.47
C ARG A 404 -14.99 3.32 -16.59
N VAL A 405 -16.26 3.64 -16.38
CA VAL A 405 -17.01 4.56 -17.25
C VAL A 405 -16.72 5.97 -16.82
N THR A 406 -16.44 6.86 -17.77
CA THR A 406 -16.08 8.25 -17.47
C THR A 406 -17.01 9.21 -18.20
N TRP A 407 -17.51 10.22 -17.49
CA TRP A 407 -18.25 11.37 -17.98
C TRP A 407 -17.57 12.66 -17.53
N PRO A 408 -17.89 13.82 -18.12
CA PRO A 408 -17.34 15.11 -17.66
C PRO A 408 -17.69 15.45 -16.21
N ASP A 409 -18.77 14.90 -15.69
CA ASP A 409 -19.36 15.20 -14.38
C ASP A 409 -19.32 14.03 -13.38
N GLY A 410 -18.62 12.94 -13.72
CA GLY A 410 -18.49 11.80 -12.81
C GLY A 410 -17.96 10.53 -13.48
N TRP A 411 -17.85 9.45 -12.70
CA TRP A 411 -17.40 8.16 -13.17
C TRP A 411 -17.95 7.01 -12.30
N GLY A 412 -17.95 5.80 -12.86
CA GLY A 412 -18.29 4.57 -12.14
C GLY A 412 -17.35 3.44 -12.52
N LEU A 413 -16.90 2.67 -11.53
CA LEU A 413 -15.93 1.57 -11.69
C LEU A 413 -16.57 0.24 -11.32
N ILE A 414 -16.27 -0.79 -12.12
CA ILE A 414 -16.51 -2.22 -11.80
C ILE A 414 -15.18 -2.95 -12.01
N ARG A 415 -14.65 -3.58 -10.98
CA ARG A 415 -13.47 -4.42 -11.09
C ARG A 415 -13.60 -5.71 -10.30
N ALA A 416 -12.97 -6.79 -10.74
CA ALA A 416 -12.85 -8.00 -9.94
C ALA A 416 -11.76 -7.80 -8.87
N SER A 417 -12.04 -8.19 -7.63
CA SER A 417 -11.00 -8.24 -6.61
C SER A 417 -9.97 -9.32 -6.95
N ASN A 418 -8.69 -9.02 -6.85
CA ASN A 418 -7.61 -10.00 -7.05
C ASN A 418 -7.37 -10.89 -5.82
N THR A 419 -7.98 -10.57 -4.69
CA THR A 419 -7.70 -11.23 -3.41
C THR A 419 -8.92 -11.87 -2.74
N THR A 420 -10.13 -11.53 -3.20
CA THR A 420 -11.38 -11.99 -2.60
C THR A 420 -12.46 -12.29 -3.66
N PRO A 421 -13.44 -13.18 -3.38
CA PRO A 421 -14.50 -13.54 -4.32
C PRO A 421 -15.61 -12.48 -4.39
N LEU A 422 -15.25 -11.28 -4.87
CA LEU A 422 -16.17 -10.16 -5.00
C LEU A 422 -15.79 -9.21 -6.13
N LEU A 423 -16.74 -8.39 -6.54
CA LEU A 423 -16.48 -7.19 -7.33
C LEU A 423 -16.30 -5.99 -6.39
N VAL A 424 -15.38 -5.13 -6.76
CA VAL A 424 -15.19 -3.80 -6.16
C VAL A 424 -15.83 -2.78 -7.08
N VAL A 425 -16.72 -1.97 -6.51
CA VAL A 425 -17.43 -0.90 -7.22
C VAL A 425 -17.24 0.41 -6.48
N ARG A 426 -17.07 1.49 -7.23
CA ARG A 426 -16.99 2.85 -6.68
C ARG A 426 -17.56 3.84 -7.69
N TYR A 427 -18.18 4.89 -7.18
CA TYR A 427 -18.78 5.95 -7.96
C TYR A 427 -18.36 7.31 -7.43
N GLU A 428 -18.26 8.28 -8.32
CA GLU A 428 -18.03 9.67 -7.97
C GLU A 428 -18.70 10.59 -8.97
N ALA A 429 -19.24 11.71 -8.51
CA ALA A 429 -19.87 12.71 -9.36
C ALA A 429 -19.80 14.12 -8.74
N GLN A 430 -20.06 15.14 -9.58
CA GLN A 430 -20.11 16.54 -9.14
C GLN A 430 -21.39 16.90 -8.39
N SER A 431 -22.42 16.04 -8.38
CA SER A 431 -23.64 16.24 -7.60
C SER A 431 -24.18 14.91 -7.06
N GLN A 432 -24.93 14.98 -5.96
CA GLN A 432 -25.57 13.82 -5.36
C GLN A 432 -26.59 13.15 -6.30
N ALA A 433 -27.34 13.95 -7.07
CA ALA A 433 -28.28 13.43 -8.06
C ALA A 433 -27.57 12.63 -9.14
N ARG A 434 -26.47 13.19 -9.68
CA ARG A 434 -25.65 12.51 -10.71
C ARG A 434 -24.98 11.25 -10.18
N LEU A 435 -24.51 11.26 -8.93
CA LEU A 435 -23.98 10.06 -8.28
C LEU A 435 -25.03 8.93 -8.27
N GLY A 436 -26.28 9.23 -7.92
CA GLY A 436 -27.38 8.26 -7.94
C GLY A 436 -27.68 7.69 -9.33
N GLU A 437 -27.62 8.52 -10.38
CA GLU A 437 -27.80 8.07 -11.77
C GLU A 437 -26.70 7.12 -12.22
N ILE A 438 -25.43 7.46 -11.93
CA ILE A 438 -24.27 6.63 -12.24
C ILE A 438 -24.35 5.30 -11.50
N GLN A 439 -24.67 5.34 -10.22
CA GLN A 439 -24.85 4.15 -9.39
C GLN A 439 -25.92 3.22 -9.96
N ALA A 440 -27.10 3.75 -10.26
CA ALA A 440 -28.21 2.97 -10.83
C ALA A 440 -27.85 2.31 -12.16
N LEU A 441 -27.15 3.03 -13.05
CA LEU A 441 -26.67 2.50 -14.33
C LEU A 441 -25.70 1.32 -14.14
N ILE A 442 -24.72 1.49 -13.27
CA ILE A 442 -23.66 0.50 -13.04
C ILE A 442 -24.24 -0.73 -12.32
N GLU A 443 -25.03 -0.54 -11.27
CA GLU A 443 -25.67 -1.65 -10.53
C GLU A 443 -26.64 -2.44 -11.43
N GLY A 444 -27.45 -1.74 -12.27
CA GLY A 444 -28.30 -2.37 -13.26
C GLY A 444 -27.51 -3.21 -14.28
N THR A 445 -26.33 -2.71 -14.69
CA THR A 445 -25.44 -3.44 -15.61
C THR A 445 -24.84 -4.68 -14.95
N ILE A 446 -24.40 -4.60 -13.68
CA ILE A 446 -23.92 -5.76 -12.91
C ILE A 446 -25.03 -6.80 -12.75
N ALA A 447 -26.24 -6.37 -12.40
CA ALA A 447 -27.37 -7.27 -12.24
C ALA A 447 -27.74 -8.00 -13.56
N GLN A 448 -27.68 -7.30 -14.70
CA GLN A 448 -27.86 -7.89 -16.01
C GLN A 448 -26.76 -8.91 -16.33
N ALA A 449 -25.49 -8.53 -16.17
CA ALA A 449 -24.35 -9.40 -16.45
C ALA A 449 -24.38 -10.67 -15.61
N LYS A 450 -24.72 -10.57 -14.31
CA LYS A 450 -24.87 -11.74 -13.42
C LYS A 450 -25.98 -12.69 -13.90
N ARG A 451 -27.13 -12.18 -14.38
CA ARG A 451 -28.21 -13.03 -14.93
C ARG A 451 -27.78 -13.75 -16.20
N GLU A 452 -26.97 -13.12 -17.04
CA GLU A 452 -26.51 -13.67 -18.33
C GLU A 452 -25.37 -14.69 -18.16
N ILE A 453 -24.58 -14.55 -17.09
CA ILE A 453 -23.48 -15.50 -16.77
C ILE A 453 -23.98 -16.68 -15.90
N GLY A 454 -25.13 -16.55 -15.26
CA GLY A 454 -25.74 -17.61 -14.41
C GLY A 454 -25.21 -17.59 -13.01
#